data_f93e8befe8704df3e1f808a5cab3ad2a
#
_entry.id   f93e8befe8704df3e1f808a5cab3ad2a
#
_cell.length_a   1.000
_cell.length_b   1.000
_cell.length_c   1.000
_cell.angle_alpha   90.00
_cell.angle_beta   90.00
_cell.angle_gamma   90.00
#
_symmetry.space_group_name_H-M   'P 1'
#
loop_
_entity.id
_entity.type
_entity.pdbx_description
1 polymer ?
#
loop_
_entity_poly.entity_id
_entity_poly.type
_entity_poly.pdbx_seq_one_letter_code
_entity_poly.pdbx_strand_id
1 'polypeptide(L)'
;MTGYKLSMTEARTAYNAGDYFAAYEDLMGMDLKESDEDLFKKSRLLGDLQKKNKEYQVFVKRKMYDLALDSLVSGVARYQDNLDEAKTLGIEEEYTKEGDALVQLLQDQYGVSVDDAVSMYRLNREQYSIKIDEIVETWRRNHINP
;
A
#
# COMPACT_ATOMS: atom_id res chain seq x y z
N MET A 1 31.55 -2.52 -13.50
CA MET A 1 30.58 -1.77 -12.70
C MET A 1 30.62 -2.31 -11.28
N THR A 2 30.62 -1.44 -10.27
CA THR A 2 30.58 -1.88 -8.87
C THR A 2 29.21 -2.45 -8.54
N GLY A 3 29.12 -3.32 -7.52
CA GLY A 3 27.84 -3.84 -7.05
C GLY A 3 26.84 -2.75 -6.67
N TYR A 4 27.32 -1.66 -6.06
CA TYR A 4 26.49 -0.49 -5.72
C TYR A 4 25.88 0.15 -6.97
N LYS A 5 26.69 0.44 -7.99
CA LYS A 5 26.21 1.05 -9.23
C LYS A 5 25.22 0.19 -9.97
N LEU A 6 25.44 -1.14 -9.98
CA LEU A 6 24.54 -2.09 -10.61
C LEU A 6 23.18 -2.09 -9.90
N SER A 7 23.18 -2.19 -8.58
CA SER A 7 21.93 -2.17 -7.78
C SER A 7 21.18 -0.85 -7.93
N MET A 8 21.88 0.27 -7.97
CA MET A 8 21.26 1.58 -8.21
C MET A 8 20.65 1.68 -9.60
N THR A 9 21.33 1.14 -10.62
CA THR A 9 20.81 1.11 -12.00
C THR A 9 19.55 0.26 -12.08
N GLU A 10 19.54 -0.90 -11.45
CA GLU A 10 18.38 -1.79 -11.40
C GLU A 10 17.20 -1.10 -10.68
N ALA A 11 17.47 -0.46 -9.54
CA ALA A 11 16.44 0.25 -8.78
C ALA A 11 15.83 1.40 -9.58
N ARG A 12 16.65 2.20 -10.26
CA ARG A 12 16.16 3.30 -11.11
C ARG A 12 15.35 2.78 -12.29
N THR A 13 15.77 1.69 -12.89
CA THR A 13 15.04 1.06 -14.00
C THR A 13 13.66 0.59 -13.54
N ALA A 14 13.59 -0.08 -12.39
CA ALA A 14 12.32 -0.52 -11.82
C ALA A 14 11.43 0.68 -11.48
N TYR A 15 11.98 1.70 -10.83
CA TYR A 15 11.25 2.91 -10.46
C TYR A 15 10.67 3.60 -11.70
N ASN A 16 11.48 3.78 -12.72
CA ASN A 16 11.04 4.46 -13.96
C ASN A 16 10.02 3.65 -14.74
N ALA A 17 10.00 2.32 -14.56
CA ALA A 17 8.98 1.45 -15.14
C ALA A 17 7.68 1.42 -14.30
N GLY A 18 7.63 2.14 -13.18
CA GLY A 18 6.47 2.16 -12.30
C GLY A 18 6.40 0.99 -11.32
N ASP A 19 7.45 0.17 -11.25
CA ASP A 19 7.56 -0.92 -10.28
C ASP A 19 8.30 -0.42 -9.03
N TYR A 20 7.59 0.34 -8.24
CA TYR A 20 8.15 1.02 -7.08
C TYR A 20 8.53 0.05 -5.95
N PHE A 21 7.75 -1.02 -5.79
CA PHE A 21 8.05 -2.01 -4.77
C PHE A 21 9.36 -2.77 -5.10
N ALA A 22 9.58 -3.14 -6.35
CA ALA A 22 10.83 -3.75 -6.78
C ALA A 22 12.01 -2.80 -6.56
N ALA A 23 11.86 -1.52 -6.88
CA ALA A 23 12.88 -0.52 -6.61
C ALA A 23 13.21 -0.43 -5.11
N TYR A 24 12.18 -0.43 -4.26
CA TYR A 24 12.36 -0.44 -2.82
C TYR A 24 13.11 -1.67 -2.34
N GLU A 25 12.76 -2.86 -2.84
CA GLU A 25 13.44 -4.11 -2.47
C GLU A 25 14.92 -4.08 -2.87
N ASP A 26 15.23 -3.53 -4.05
CA ASP A 26 16.61 -3.41 -4.51
C ASP A 26 17.45 -2.48 -3.62
N LEU A 27 16.84 -1.44 -3.06
CA LEU A 27 17.52 -0.44 -2.25
C LEU A 27 17.56 -0.78 -0.76
N MET A 28 16.62 -1.58 -0.30
CA MET A 28 16.50 -1.94 1.11
C MET A 28 17.73 -2.71 1.59
N GLY A 29 18.30 -2.27 2.70
CA GLY A 29 19.49 -2.90 3.26
C GLY A 29 20.82 -2.43 2.68
N MET A 30 20.79 -1.55 1.67
CA MET A 30 22.01 -0.93 1.14
C MET A 30 22.44 0.23 2.03
N ASP A 31 23.73 0.44 2.11
CA ASP A 31 24.31 1.65 2.72
C ASP A 31 24.31 2.77 1.66
N LEU A 32 23.20 3.50 1.59
CA LEU A 32 22.96 4.48 0.53
C LEU A 32 23.77 5.75 0.70
N LYS A 33 24.26 6.28 -0.41
CA LYS A 33 24.81 7.64 -0.47
C LYS A 33 23.66 8.63 -0.25
N GLU A 34 23.99 9.78 0.32
CA GLU A 34 23.00 10.85 0.57
C GLU A 34 22.22 11.22 -0.69
N SER A 35 22.88 11.27 -1.85
CA SER A 35 22.25 11.57 -3.14
C SER A 35 21.24 10.53 -3.60
N ASP A 36 21.28 9.31 -3.05
CA ASP A 36 20.39 8.20 -3.42
C ASP A 36 19.29 7.94 -2.39
N GLU A 37 19.33 8.60 -1.24
CA GLU A 37 18.32 8.43 -0.18
C GLU A 37 16.92 8.89 -0.62
N ASP A 38 16.84 9.90 -1.48
CA ASP A 38 15.59 10.43 -2.00
C ASP A 38 14.83 9.38 -2.81
N LEU A 39 15.55 8.67 -3.68
CA LEU A 39 14.97 7.56 -4.44
C LEU A 39 14.44 6.46 -3.52
N PHE A 40 15.16 6.15 -2.45
CA PHE A 40 14.71 5.16 -1.46
C PHE A 40 13.41 5.59 -0.78
N LYS A 41 13.33 6.84 -0.32
CA LYS A 41 12.12 7.37 0.34
C LYS A 41 10.92 7.33 -0.60
N LYS A 42 11.09 7.76 -1.85
CA LYS A 42 10.05 7.71 -2.86
C LYS A 42 9.59 6.28 -3.13
N SER A 43 10.54 5.38 -3.33
CA SER A 43 10.26 3.95 -3.59
C SER A 43 9.54 3.30 -2.41
N ARG A 44 9.90 3.64 -1.17
CA ARG A 44 9.26 3.13 0.02
C ARG A 44 7.79 3.53 0.09
N LEU A 45 7.49 4.80 -0.11
CA LEU A 45 6.11 5.29 -0.04
C LEU A 45 5.24 4.69 -1.16
N LEU A 46 5.71 4.79 -2.38
CA LEU A 46 4.97 4.27 -3.55
C LEU A 46 4.88 2.75 -3.53
N GLY A 47 5.97 2.09 -3.19
CA GLY A 47 6.05 0.64 -3.12
C GLY A 47 5.17 0.03 -2.04
N ASP A 48 5.03 0.71 -0.89
CA ASP A 48 4.14 0.26 0.18
C ASP A 48 2.68 0.15 -0.30
N LEU A 49 2.20 1.15 -1.04
CA LEU A 49 0.85 1.12 -1.59
C LEU A 49 0.67 0.05 -2.67
N GLN A 50 1.65 -0.14 -3.53
CA GLN A 50 1.63 -1.21 -4.53
C GLN A 50 1.61 -2.58 -3.87
N LYS A 51 2.40 -2.76 -2.82
CA LYS A 51 2.42 -4.00 -2.05
C LYS A 51 1.06 -4.31 -1.45
N LYS A 52 0.39 -3.31 -0.87
CA LYS A 52 -0.95 -3.48 -0.31
C LYS A 52 -1.97 -3.92 -1.34
N ASN A 53 -1.93 -3.33 -2.52
CA ASN A 53 -2.81 -3.73 -3.62
C ASN A 53 -2.55 -5.17 -4.04
N LYS A 54 -1.28 -5.54 -4.21
CA LYS A 54 -0.89 -6.89 -4.60
C LYS A 54 -1.27 -7.93 -3.56
N GLU A 55 -1.05 -7.63 -2.28
CA GLU A 55 -1.47 -8.50 -1.18
C GLU A 55 -3.00 -8.70 -1.18
N TYR A 56 -3.76 -7.61 -1.37
CA TYR A 56 -5.21 -7.68 -1.50
C TYR A 56 -5.61 -8.67 -2.59
N GLN A 57 -5.05 -8.57 -3.79
CA GLN A 57 -5.37 -9.46 -4.91
C GLN A 57 -5.07 -10.92 -4.58
N VAL A 58 -3.93 -11.18 -3.94
CA VAL A 58 -3.54 -12.53 -3.54
C VAL A 58 -4.48 -13.10 -2.47
N PHE A 59 -4.83 -12.30 -1.46
CA PHE A 59 -5.71 -12.75 -0.38
C PHE A 59 -7.12 -13.03 -0.86
N VAL A 60 -7.66 -12.20 -1.75
CA VAL A 60 -8.98 -12.46 -2.37
C VAL A 60 -8.95 -13.79 -3.12
N LYS A 61 -7.93 -14.00 -3.94
CA LYS A 61 -7.78 -15.24 -4.73
C LYS A 61 -7.70 -16.48 -3.84
N ARG A 62 -7.08 -16.36 -2.68
CA ARG A 62 -6.93 -17.44 -1.71
C ARG A 62 -8.09 -17.52 -0.72
N LYS A 63 -9.11 -16.69 -0.87
CA LYS A 63 -10.29 -16.65 0.01
C LYS A 63 -9.94 -16.30 1.47
N MET A 64 -8.87 -15.54 1.65
CA MET A 64 -8.43 -15.02 2.95
C MET A 64 -9.00 -13.62 3.13
N TYR A 65 -10.31 -13.54 3.33
CA TYR A 65 -11.06 -12.28 3.19
C TYR A 65 -10.76 -11.27 4.28
N ASP A 66 -10.49 -11.70 5.50
CA ASP A 66 -10.12 -10.79 6.59
C ASP A 66 -8.80 -10.09 6.27
N LEU A 67 -7.81 -10.84 5.77
CA LEU A 67 -6.52 -10.30 5.36
C LEU A 67 -6.64 -9.40 4.13
N ALA A 68 -7.53 -9.74 3.20
CA ALA A 68 -7.79 -8.91 2.03
C ALA A 68 -8.32 -7.52 2.45
N LEU A 69 -9.31 -7.49 3.32
CA LEU A 69 -9.84 -6.22 3.83
C LEU A 69 -8.78 -5.44 4.62
N ASP A 70 -8.03 -6.13 5.49
CA ASP A 70 -6.95 -5.50 6.24
C ASP A 70 -5.92 -4.82 5.32
N SER A 71 -5.55 -5.46 4.22
CA SER A 71 -4.63 -4.87 3.24
C SER A 71 -5.15 -3.54 2.70
N LEU A 72 -6.44 -3.45 2.38
CA LEU A 72 -7.04 -2.22 1.89
C LEU A 72 -7.16 -1.15 2.98
N VAL A 73 -7.64 -1.51 4.16
CA VAL A 73 -7.80 -0.56 5.28
C VAL A 73 -6.45 0.01 5.68
N SER A 74 -5.46 -0.83 5.91
CA SER A 74 -4.12 -0.39 6.28
C SER A 74 -3.46 0.42 5.16
N GLY A 75 -3.65 0.02 3.90
CA GLY A 75 -3.14 0.73 2.75
C GLY A 75 -3.72 2.14 2.62
N VAL A 76 -5.03 2.28 2.76
CA VAL A 76 -5.72 3.58 2.70
C VAL A 76 -5.30 4.48 3.87
N ALA A 77 -5.23 3.94 5.08
CA ALA A 77 -4.79 4.70 6.24
C ALA A 77 -3.35 5.22 6.07
N ARG A 78 -2.43 4.37 5.60
CA ARG A 78 -1.05 4.78 5.33
C ARG A 78 -0.96 5.80 4.21
N TYR A 79 -1.78 5.66 3.18
CA TYR A 79 -1.87 6.64 2.11
C TYR A 79 -2.18 8.03 2.68
N GLN A 80 -3.18 8.13 3.54
CA GLN A 80 -3.55 9.39 4.17
C GLN A 80 -2.44 9.92 5.09
N ASP A 81 -1.86 9.05 5.92
CA ASP A 81 -0.84 9.45 6.88
C ASP A 81 0.45 9.96 6.23
N ASN A 82 0.77 9.48 5.05
CA ASN A 82 2.04 9.83 4.36
C ASN A 82 1.86 10.80 3.19
N LEU A 83 0.66 11.34 3.00
CA LEU A 83 0.39 12.24 1.87
C LEU A 83 1.27 13.50 1.90
N ASP A 84 1.47 14.08 3.07
CA ASP A 84 2.32 15.28 3.20
C ASP A 84 3.79 14.98 2.88
N GLU A 85 4.29 13.82 3.30
CA GLU A 85 5.65 13.39 2.95
C GLU A 85 5.79 13.20 1.43
N ALA A 86 4.79 12.62 0.80
CA ALA A 86 4.77 12.45 -0.66
C ALA A 86 4.80 13.80 -1.39
N LYS A 87 4.08 14.79 -0.90
CA LYS A 87 4.11 16.14 -1.44
C LYS A 87 5.50 16.76 -1.30
N THR A 88 6.10 16.61 -0.13
CA THR A 88 7.47 17.12 0.13
C THR A 88 8.50 16.47 -0.80
N LEU A 89 8.34 15.18 -1.09
CA LEU A 89 9.21 14.45 -2.02
C LEU A 89 8.91 14.74 -3.50
N GLY A 90 7.85 15.48 -3.80
CA GLY A 90 7.49 15.81 -5.18
C GLY A 90 6.84 14.67 -5.96
N ILE A 91 6.27 13.69 -5.29
CA ILE A 91 5.64 12.51 -5.91
C ILE A 91 4.13 12.45 -5.68
N GLU A 92 3.49 13.59 -5.42
CA GLU A 92 2.06 13.63 -5.11
C GLU A 92 1.21 12.97 -6.20
N GLU A 93 1.52 13.22 -7.47
CA GLU A 93 0.75 12.68 -8.59
C GLU A 93 0.81 11.15 -8.62
N GLU A 94 2.02 10.58 -8.60
CA GLU A 94 2.23 9.13 -8.59
C GLU A 94 1.63 8.49 -7.35
N TYR A 95 1.84 9.13 -6.20
CA TYR A 95 1.35 8.64 -4.91
C TYR A 95 -0.18 8.62 -4.85
N THR A 96 -0.82 9.69 -5.33
CA THR A 96 -2.28 9.79 -5.40
C THR A 96 -2.86 8.72 -6.32
N LYS A 97 -2.21 8.45 -7.45
CA LYS A 97 -2.66 7.39 -8.37
C LYS A 97 -2.68 6.02 -7.68
N GLU A 98 -1.60 5.66 -6.97
CA GLU A 98 -1.54 4.39 -6.25
C GLU A 98 -2.54 4.35 -5.09
N GLY A 99 -2.65 5.45 -4.35
CA GLY A 99 -3.58 5.56 -3.21
C GLY A 99 -5.04 5.51 -3.62
N ASP A 100 -5.41 6.22 -4.67
CA ASP A 100 -6.79 6.24 -5.16
C ASP A 100 -7.24 4.87 -5.64
N ALA A 101 -6.33 4.06 -6.19
CA ALA A 101 -6.66 2.67 -6.55
C ALA A 101 -7.11 1.86 -5.32
N LEU A 102 -6.43 2.03 -4.19
CA LEU A 102 -6.82 1.36 -2.94
C LEU A 102 -8.14 1.91 -2.39
N VAL A 103 -8.31 3.22 -2.41
CA VAL A 103 -9.55 3.88 -1.98
C VAL A 103 -10.74 3.37 -2.78
N GLN A 104 -10.59 3.27 -4.09
CA GLN A 104 -11.64 2.81 -5.00
C GLN A 104 -12.03 1.36 -4.71
N LEU A 105 -11.05 0.47 -4.51
CA LEU A 105 -11.30 -0.93 -4.16
C LEU A 105 -12.05 -1.04 -2.83
N LEU A 106 -11.62 -0.29 -1.82
CA LEU A 106 -12.22 -0.32 -0.50
C LEU A 106 -13.68 0.16 -0.54
N GLN A 107 -13.94 1.24 -1.27
CA GLN A 107 -15.28 1.80 -1.44
C GLN A 107 -16.18 0.84 -2.23
N ASP A 108 -15.71 0.37 -3.38
CA ASP A 108 -16.51 -0.44 -4.29
C ASP A 108 -16.83 -1.83 -3.72
N GLN A 109 -15.86 -2.46 -3.07
CA GLN A 109 -16.03 -3.81 -2.55
C GLN A 109 -16.71 -3.85 -1.18
N TYR A 110 -16.38 -2.92 -0.30
CA TYR A 110 -16.78 -2.98 1.10
C TYR A 110 -17.60 -1.78 1.59
N GLY A 111 -17.75 -0.75 0.76
CA GLY A 111 -18.47 0.47 1.15
C GLY A 111 -17.80 1.24 2.28
N VAL A 112 -16.51 1.06 2.48
CA VAL A 112 -15.75 1.74 3.55
C VAL A 112 -15.09 2.98 2.97
N SER A 113 -15.35 4.13 3.61
CA SER A 113 -14.77 5.42 3.23
C SER A 113 -13.33 5.57 3.73
N VAL A 114 -12.63 6.56 3.20
CA VAL A 114 -11.29 6.93 3.69
C VAL A 114 -11.32 7.24 5.19
N ASP A 115 -12.28 8.05 5.63
CA ASP A 115 -12.39 8.44 7.04
C ASP A 115 -12.65 7.23 7.94
N ASP A 116 -13.50 6.32 7.52
CA ASP A 116 -13.77 5.09 8.26
C ASP A 116 -12.53 4.20 8.33
N ALA A 117 -11.78 4.08 7.23
CA ALA A 117 -10.53 3.30 7.22
C ALA A 117 -9.50 3.88 8.20
N VAL A 118 -9.31 5.19 8.19
CA VAL A 118 -8.40 5.87 9.12
C VAL A 118 -8.84 5.65 10.57
N SER A 119 -10.14 5.79 10.85
CA SER A 119 -10.68 5.56 12.19
C SER A 119 -10.49 4.12 12.66
N MET A 120 -10.75 3.15 11.79
CA MET A 120 -10.54 1.73 12.08
C MET A 120 -9.08 1.43 12.40
N TYR A 121 -8.16 1.96 11.60
CA TYR A 121 -6.73 1.71 11.75
C TYR A 121 -6.17 2.22 13.09
N ARG A 122 -6.86 3.19 13.72
CA ARG A 122 -6.50 3.76 15.03
C ARG A 122 -7.10 3.01 16.21
N LEU A 123 -8.00 2.05 15.98
CA LEU A 123 -8.56 1.24 17.05
C LEU A 123 -7.49 0.34 17.66
N ASN A 124 -7.74 -0.12 18.89
CA ASN A 124 -6.88 -1.16 19.46
C ASN A 124 -7.07 -2.47 18.66
N ARG A 125 -6.14 -3.40 18.83
CA ARG A 125 -6.07 -4.62 18.04
C ARG A 125 -7.35 -5.44 18.08
N GLU A 126 -7.93 -5.60 19.27
CA GLU A 126 -9.15 -6.38 19.46
C GLU A 126 -10.35 -5.73 18.74
N GLN A 127 -10.55 -4.45 18.96
CA GLN A 127 -11.65 -3.71 18.32
C GLN A 127 -11.49 -3.67 16.81
N TYR A 128 -10.27 -3.52 16.32
CA TYR A 128 -9.97 -3.55 14.90
C TYR A 128 -10.37 -4.89 14.28
N SER A 129 -9.97 -6.00 14.91
CA SER A 129 -10.28 -7.34 14.44
C SER A 129 -11.79 -7.58 14.38
N ILE A 130 -12.52 -7.15 15.40
CA ILE A 130 -13.99 -7.25 15.45
C ILE A 130 -14.61 -6.47 14.28
N LYS A 131 -14.13 -5.27 14.02
CA LYS A 131 -14.65 -4.43 12.93
C LYS A 131 -14.38 -5.05 11.57
N ILE A 132 -13.18 -5.59 11.35
CA ILE A 132 -12.84 -6.33 10.14
C ILE A 132 -13.80 -7.51 9.93
N ASP A 133 -14.03 -8.30 10.96
CA ASP A 133 -14.93 -9.47 10.87
C ASP A 133 -16.37 -9.07 10.53
N GLU A 134 -16.88 -8.00 11.12
CA GLU A 134 -18.22 -7.48 10.84
C GLU A 134 -18.38 -7.08 9.37
N ILE A 135 -17.41 -6.36 8.84
CA ILE A 135 -17.45 -5.90 7.45
C ILE A 135 -17.34 -7.10 6.50
N VAL A 136 -16.44 -8.04 6.79
CA VAL A 136 -16.28 -9.25 5.96
C VAL A 136 -17.54 -10.10 5.97
N GLU A 137 -18.19 -10.27 7.12
CA GLU A 137 -19.47 -11.00 7.21
C GLU A 137 -20.55 -10.39 6.32
N THR A 138 -20.68 -9.07 6.36
CA THR A 138 -21.63 -8.35 5.50
C THR A 138 -21.27 -8.53 4.02
N TRP A 139 -19.99 -8.44 3.70
CA TRP A 139 -19.50 -8.66 2.33
C TRP A 139 -19.80 -10.07 1.84
N ARG A 140 -19.56 -11.10 2.67
CA ARG A 140 -19.86 -12.51 2.33
C ARG A 140 -21.34 -12.72 2.01
N ARG A 141 -22.21 -12.16 2.83
CA ARG A 141 -23.67 -12.25 2.60
C ARG A 141 -24.07 -11.65 1.27
N ASN A 142 -23.42 -10.57 0.85
CA ASN A 142 -23.75 -9.86 -0.37
C ASN A 142 -23.11 -10.46 -1.63
N HIS A 143 -21.97 -11.13 -1.51
CA HIS A 143 -21.17 -11.58 -2.65
C HIS A 143 -21.02 -13.07 -2.79
N ILE A 144 -21.09 -13.83 -1.68
CA ILE A 144 -20.88 -15.30 -1.67
C ILE A 144 -22.16 -16.05 -1.33
N ASN A 145 -22.90 -15.58 -0.32
CA ASN A 145 -24.13 -16.18 0.15
C ASN A 145 -25.30 -15.19 0.01
N PRO A 146 -25.63 -14.75 -1.22
CA PRO A 146 -26.68 -13.75 -1.43
C PRO A 146 -28.07 -14.28 -1.07
#